data_e5a9c1eb332ebbe353c8fc185bd58b4e
#
_entry.id   e5a9c1eb332ebbe353c8fc185bd58b4e
#
_cell.length_a   1.000
_cell.length_b   1.000
_cell.length_c   1.000
_cell.angle_alpha   90.00
_cell.angle_beta   90.00
_cell.angle_gamma   90.00
#
_symmetry.space_group_name_H-M   'P 1'
#
loop_
_entity.id
_entity.type
_entity.pdbx_description
1 polymer ?
#
loop_
_entity_poly.entity_id
_entity_poly.type
_entity_poly.pdbx_seq_one_letter_code
_entity_poly.pdbx_strand_id
1 'polypeptide(L)'
;MSVYSSILSHHRQSFPLLAILIDPDKEEAYLPLLPQLHQVDLVFVGGSTGNSIEPCITKLRAHTNAPLVIFPGNIAQFSPMADALLFLTLLNARTADMLIEPHVHMAMPILNSGIEAIPMGYILIDGERKSSVEI
;
A
#
# COMPACT_ATOMS: atom_id res chain seq x y z
N MET A 1 -4.38 -18.16 4.44
CA MET A 1 -5.54 -17.31 4.04
C MET A 1 -4.97 -16.06 3.41
N SER A 2 -5.49 -15.60 2.27
CA SER A 2 -5.00 -14.37 1.65
C SER A 2 -5.43 -13.14 2.44
N VAL A 3 -4.70 -12.04 2.31
CA VAL A 3 -5.02 -10.75 2.96
C VAL A 3 -6.42 -10.29 2.56
N TYR A 4 -6.72 -10.35 1.26
CA TYR A 4 -8.02 -9.98 0.73
C TYR A 4 -9.17 -10.83 1.31
N SER A 5 -8.96 -12.15 1.38
CA SER A 5 -9.98 -13.05 1.97
C SER A 5 -10.22 -12.76 3.45
N SER A 6 -9.17 -12.39 4.18
CA SER A 6 -9.28 -11.99 5.59
C SER A 6 -10.12 -10.72 5.73
N ILE A 7 -9.82 -9.68 4.94
CA ILE A 7 -10.58 -8.42 4.94
C ILE A 7 -12.06 -8.69 4.64
N LEU A 8 -12.36 -9.49 3.61
CA LEU A 8 -13.75 -9.83 3.26
C LEU A 8 -14.47 -10.60 4.37
N SER A 9 -13.77 -11.47 5.06
CA SER A 9 -14.35 -12.24 6.18
C SER A 9 -14.78 -11.31 7.31
N HIS A 10 -13.92 -10.36 7.70
CA HIS A 10 -14.25 -9.36 8.72
C HIS A 10 -15.42 -8.46 8.29
N HIS A 11 -15.41 -8.03 7.03
CA HIS A 11 -16.52 -7.23 6.49
C HIS A 11 -17.86 -7.96 6.58
N ARG A 12 -17.90 -9.25 6.20
CA ARG A 12 -19.14 -10.07 6.26
C ARG A 12 -19.64 -10.28 7.68
N GLN A 13 -18.75 -10.27 8.66
CA GLN A 13 -19.09 -10.42 10.07
C GLN A 13 -19.37 -9.08 10.75
N SER A 14 -19.31 -7.96 10.03
CA SER A 14 -19.47 -6.60 10.53
C SER A 14 -18.45 -6.22 11.63
N PHE A 15 -17.28 -6.84 11.62
CA PHE A 15 -16.16 -6.45 12.49
C PHE A 15 -15.32 -5.36 11.82
N PRO A 16 -15.14 -4.20 12.47
CA PRO A 16 -14.26 -3.17 11.94
C PRO A 16 -12.79 -3.64 11.98
N LEU A 17 -12.02 -3.21 10.99
CA LEU A 17 -10.57 -3.39 10.96
C LEU A 17 -9.90 -2.03 11.13
N LEU A 18 -8.88 -1.97 11.96
CA LEU A 18 -8.00 -0.81 12.08
C LEU A 18 -6.79 -0.98 11.16
N ALA A 19 -6.70 -0.11 10.17
CA ALA A 19 -5.55 -0.03 9.29
C ALA A 19 -4.85 1.31 9.45
N ILE A 20 -3.52 1.31 9.40
CA ILE A 20 -2.72 2.54 9.37
C ILE A 20 -1.87 2.57 8.11
N LEU A 21 -1.61 3.78 7.60
CA LEU A 21 -0.70 4.02 6.49
C LEU A 21 0.62 4.58 7.02
N ILE A 22 1.70 3.90 6.70
CA ILE A 22 3.08 4.30 7.00
C ILE A 22 3.73 4.80 5.72
N ASP A 23 4.15 6.05 5.74
CA ASP A 23 4.93 6.66 4.66
C ASP A 23 6.42 6.43 4.93
N PRO A 24 7.15 5.68 4.09
CA PRO A 24 8.56 5.37 4.29
C PRO A 24 9.46 6.60 4.41
N ASP A 25 9.08 7.71 3.78
CA ASP A 25 9.87 8.95 3.78
C ASP A 25 9.65 9.80 5.04
N LYS A 26 8.70 9.40 5.88
CA LYS A 26 8.38 10.10 7.14
C LYS A 26 8.79 9.28 8.36
N GLU A 27 10.04 8.84 8.39
CA GLU A 27 10.55 7.94 9.44
C GLU A 27 10.34 8.51 10.84
N GLU A 28 10.64 9.78 11.07
CA GLU A 28 10.45 10.44 12.37
C GLU A 28 8.99 10.40 12.85
N ALA A 29 8.03 10.40 11.92
CA ALA A 29 6.61 10.37 12.26
C ALA A 29 6.14 8.97 12.66
N TYR A 30 6.66 7.91 12.05
CA TYR A 30 6.19 6.56 12.36
C TYR A 30 7.02 5.81 13.40
N LEU A 31 8.27 6.17 13.64
CA LEU A 31 9.11 5.52 14.67
C LEU A 31 8.42 5.43 16.05
N PRO A 32 7.77 6.50 16.56
CA PRO A 32 7.06 6.42 17.84
C PRO A 32 5.85 5.49 17.84
N LEU A 33 5.34 5.11 16.66
CA LEU A 33 4.18 4.23 16.52
C LEU A 33 4.56 2.74 16.52
N LEU A 34 5.83 2.41 16.27
CA LEU A 34 6.28 1.02 16.16
C LEU A 34 5.85 0.13 17.33
N PRO A 35 5.96 0.55 18.60
CA PRO A 35 5.52 -0.27 19.73
C PRO A 35 4.02 -0.56 19.75
N GLN A 36 3.21 0.24 19.04
CA GLN A 36 1.75 0.13 19.02
C GLN A 36 1.23 -0.67 17.82
N LEU A 37 2.10 -1.06 16.89
CA LEU A 37 1.70 -1.77 15.67
C LEU A 37 1.07 -3.14 15.93
N HIS A 38 1.23 -3.71 17.12
CA HIS A 38 0.55 -4.94 17.52
C HIS A 38 -0.97 -4.76 17.74
N GLN A 39 -1.45 -3.51 17.78
CA GLN A 39 -2.86 -3.16 18.01
C GLN A 39 -3.63 -2.94 16.70
N VAL A 40 -2.95 -2.97 15.55
CA VAL A 40 -3.59 -2.77 14.24
C VAL A 40 -3.80 -4.09 13.53
N ASP A 41 -4.84 -4.15 12.70
CA ASP A 41 -5.18 -5.33 11.92
C ASP A 41 -4.46 -5.37 10.58
N LEU A 42 -4.03 -4.20 10.08
CA LEU A 42 -3.42 -4.04 8.77
C LEU A 42 -2.47 -2.84 8.75
N VAL A 43 -1.34 -2.96 8.09
CA VAL A 43 -0.43 -1.84 7.85
C VAL A 43 -0.26 -1.62 6.36
N PHE A 44 -0.68 -0.46 5.87
CA PHE A 44 -0.33 0.00 4.53
C PHE A 44 1.04 0.65 4.53
N VAL A 45 1.84 0.38 3.52
CA VAL A 45 3.18 0.96 3.34
C VAL A 45 3.24 1.63 1.98
N GLY A 46 3.48 2.92 1.96
CA GLY A 46 3.60 3.68 0.73
C GLY A 46 3.56 5.18 0.96
N GLY A 47 3.98 5.93 -0.04
CA GLY A 47 4.04 7.39 -0.01
C GLY A 47 4.11 7.96 -1.42
N SER A 48 4.12 9.28 -1.54
CA SER A 48 4.11 9.98 -2.82
C SER A 48 5.48 10.05 -3.49
N THR A 49 6.56 9.80 -2.77
CA THR A 49 7.93 9.87 -3.26
C THR A 49 8.48 8.49 -3.58
N GLY A 50 9.43 8.41 -4.50
CA GLY A 50 9.82 7.17 -5.17
C GLY A 50 10.91 6.35 -4.49
N ASN A 51 11.10 6.46 -3.19
CA ASN A 51 12.15 5.72 -2.50
C ASN A 51 11.80 4.22 -2.31
N SER A 52 12.84 3.40 -2.17
CA SER A 52 12.66 1.98 -1.84
C SER A 52 11.92 1.81 -0.52
N ILE A 53 10.91 0.94 -0.52
CA ILE A 53 10.10 0.65 0.66
C ILE A 53 10.64 -0.52 1.49
N GLU A 54 11.61 -1.28 0.98
CA GLU A 54 12.12 -2.48 1.64
C GLU A 54 12.69 -2.24 3.05
N PRO A 55 13.52 -1.18 3.28
CA PRO A 55 14.01 -0.91 4.63
C PRO A 55 12.88 -0.65 5.62
N CYS A 56 11.83 0.04 5.17
CA CYS A 56 10.64 0.29 5.98
C CYS A 56 9.89 -1.01 6.29
N ILE A 57 9.63 -1.85 5.29
CA ILE A 57 8.97 -3.15 5.46
C ILE A 57 9.75 -4.03 6.45
N THR A 58 11.06 -4.11 6.30
CA THR A 58 11.92 -4.89 7.22
C THR A 58 11.81 -4.40 8.66
N LYS A 59 11.82 -3.08 8.85
CA LYS A 59 11.68 -2.46 10.17
C LYS A 59 10.29 -2.73 10.77
N LEU A 60 9.23 -2.57 10.00
CA LEU A 60 7.86 -2.82 10.45
C LEU A 60 7.64 -4.28 10.82
N ARG A 61 8.19 -5.21 10.03
CA ARG A 61 8.07 -6.66 10.28
C ARG A 61 8.64 -7.09 11.62
N ALA A 62 9.64 -6.38 12.14
CA ALA A 62 10.20 -6.63 13.47
C ALA A 62 9.24 -6.23 14.63
N HIS A 63 8.19 -5.45 14.35
CA HIS A 63 7.30 -4.88 15.36
C HIS A 63 5.84 -5.35 15.25
N THR A 64 5.46 -6.03 14.17
CA THR A 64 4.09 -6.51 13.98
C THR A 64 4.00 -7.80 13.18
N ASN A 65 2.98 -8.59 13.50
CA ASN A 65 2.54 -9.73 12.69
C ASN A 65 1.34 -9.37 11.79
N ALA A 66 0.85 -8.13 11.88
CA ALA A 66 -0.21 -7.67 10.99
C ALA A 66 0.26 -7.71 9.52
N PRO A 67 -0.61 -8.02 8.56
CA PRO A 67 -0.26 -7.99 7.15
C PRO A 67 0.28 -6.63 6.73
N LEU A 68 1.42 -6.63 6.03
CA LEU A 68 2.01 -5.44 5.43
C LEU A 68 1.59 -5.38 3.96
N VAL A 69 0.81 -4.37 3.60
CA VAL A 69 0.24 -4.22 2.26
C VAL A 69 0.80 -2.96 1.61
N ILE A 70 1.41 -3.12 0.45
CA ILE A 70 1.94 -1.97 -0.29
C ILE A 70 0.77 -1.14 -0.83
N PHE A 71 0.77 0.15 -0.52
CA PHE A 71 -0.08 1.16 -1.14
C PHE A 71 0.81 2.04 -2.04
N PRO A 72 1.06 1.64 -3.30
CA PRO A 72 2.10 2.26 -4.09
C PRO A 72 1.69 3.66 -4.55
N GLY A 73 2.53 4.65 -4.28
CA GLY A 73 2.41 5.98 -4.87
C GLY A 73 3.04 6.07 -6.27
N ASN A 74 3.90 5.10 -6.60
CA ASN A 74 4.53 4.96 -7.93
C ASN A 74 5.09 3.55 -8.12
N ILE A 75 5.56 3.27 -9.35
CA ILE A 75 6.07 1.94 -9.76
C ILE A 75 7.35 1.49 -9.04
N ALA A 76 8.12 2.40 -8.43
CA ALA A 76 9.33 2.03 -7.70
C ALA A 76 9.03 1.47 -6.30
N GLN A 77 7.80 1.65 -5.82
CA GLN A 77 7.36 1.16 -4.51
C GLN A 77 6.84 -0.28 -4.62
N PHE A 78 7.73 -1.18 -4.90
CA PHE A 78 7.46 -2.62 -4.94
C PHE A 78 8.47 -3.37 -4.08
N SER A 79 7.99 -4.37 -3.33
CA SER A 79 8.84 -5.32 -2.61
C SER A 79 8.12 -6.66 -2.45
N PRO A 80 8.76 -7.77 -2.79
CA PRO A 80 8.20 -9.10 -2.56
C PRO A 80 8.18 -9.50 -1.07
N MET A 81 8.73 -8.67 -0.19
CA MET A 81 8.74 -8.90 1.26
C MET A 81 7.43 -8.50 1.94
N ALA A 82 6.54 -7.80 1.25
CA ALA A 82 5.20 -7.52 1.73
C ALA A 82 4.27 -8.73 1.55
N ASP A 83 3.16 -8.75 2.28
CA ASP A 83 2.16 -9.82 2.17
C ASP A 83 1.24 -9.63 0.97
N ALA A 84 0.96 -8.37 0.62
CA ALA A 84 0.13 -8.02 -0.53
C ALA A 84 0.50 -6.64 -1.09
N LEU A 85 -0.03 -6.35 -2.27
CA LEU A 85 0.08 -5.05 -2.92
C LEU A 85 -1.30 -4.64 -3.44
N LEU A 86 -1.69 -3.39 -3.22
CA LEU A 86 -2.86 -2.81 -3.87
C LEU A 86 -2.51 -2.52 -5.33
N PHE A 87 -3.15 -3.26 -6.24
CA PHE A 87 -3.01 -3.03 -7.68
C PHE A 87 -4.00 -1.93 -8.09
N LEU A 88 -3.53 -0.68 -7.97
CA LEU A 88 -4.36 0.51 -7.99
C LEU A 88 -4.74 0.94 -9.41
N THR A 89 -6.01 1.31 -9.59
CA THR A 89 -6.49 2.03 -10.77
C THR A 89 -7.05 3.39 -10.34
N LEU A 90 -6.39 4.47 -10.74
CA LEU A 90 -6.88 5.83 -10.49
C LEU A 90 -8.04 6.14 -11.44
N LEU A 91 -9.28 6.05 -10.93
CA LEU A 91 -10.49 6.11 -11.75
C LEU A 91 -10.77 7.48 -12.39
N ASN A 92 -10.21 8.55 -11.82
CA ASN A 92 -10.33 9.90 -12.37
C ASN A 92 -9.05 10.39 -13.06
N ALA A 93 -8.11 9.49 -13.38
CA ALA A 93 -6.93 9.82 -14.17
C ALA A 93 -7.31 10.23 -15.60
N ARG A 94 -6.53 11.13 -16.18
CA ARG A 94 -6.76 11.69 -17.51
C ARG A 94 -5.71 11.33 -18.54
N THR A 95 -4.64 10.66 -18.11
CA THR A 95 -3.51 10.31 -18.98
C THR A 95 -3.21 8.83 -18.93
N ALA A 96 -2.62 8.31 -20.01
CA ALA A 96 -2.20 6.92 -20.08
C ALA A 96 -1.14 6.59 -19.02
N ASP A 97 -0.26 7.52 -18.73
CA ASP A 97 0.81 7.38 -17.73
C ASP A 97 0.27 7.07 -16.33
N MET A 98 -0.94 7.50 -16.04
CA MET A 98 -1.59 7.25 -14.75
C MET A 98 -2.52 6.04 -14.77
N LEU A 99 -3.12 5.72 -15.93
CA LEU A 99 -4.11 4.64 -16.05
C LEU A 99 -3.51 3.31 -16.49
N ILE A 100 -2.56 3.34 -17.41
CA ILE A 100 -2.07 2.15 -18.14
C ILE A 100 -0.65 1.80 -17.74
N GLU A 101 0.27 2.77 -17.77
CA GLU A 101 1.70 2.52 -17.59
C GLU A 101 2.05 1.83 -16.27
N PRO A 102 1.46 2.20 -15.10
CA PRO A 102 1.75 1.50 -13.86
C PRO A 102 1.37 0.02 -13.91
N HIS A 103 0.25 -0.33 -14.57
CA HIS A 103 -0.18 -1.71 -14.69
C HIS A 103 0.74 -2.52 -15.62
N VAL A 104 1.16 -1.94 -16.74
CA VAL A 104 2.10 -2.59 -17.67
C VAL A 104 3.44 -2.87 -17.00
N HIS A 105 4.00 -1.89 -16.28
CA HIS A 105 5.28 -2.04 -15.60
C HIS A 105 5.24 -3.01 -14.43
N MET A 106 4.13 -3.05 -13.68
CA MET A 106 4.03 -3.84 -12.46
C MET A 106 3.53 -5.27 -12.67
N ALA A 107 2.89 -5.58 -13.78
CA ALA A 107 2.28 -6.89 -14.01
C ALA A 107 3.30 -8.04 -13.89
N MET A 108 4.45 -7.95 -14.57
CA MET A 108 5.46 -9.00 -14.52
C MET A 108 6.20 -9.11 -13.19
N PRO A 109 6.65 -8.02 -12.54
CA PRO A 109 7.18 -8.08 -11.18
C PRO A 109 6.23 -8.75 -10.18
N ILE A 110 4.95 -8.39 -10.20
CA ILE A 110 3.93 -9.00 -9.34
C ILE A 110 3.80 -10.50 -9.62
N LEU A 111 3.63 -10.87 -10.89
CA LEU A 111 3.48 -12.27 -11.28
C LEU A 111 4.68 -13.13 -10.87
N ASN A 112 5.89 -12.62 -11.10
CA ASN A 112 7.12 -13.34 -10.81
C ASN A 112 7.42 -13.47 -9.32
N SER A 113 6.99 -12.51 -8.51
CA SER A 113 7.21 -12.55 -7.05
C SER A 113 6.22 -13.44 -6.32
N GLY A 114 5.04 -13.67 -6.90
CA GLY A 114 3.95 -14.39 -6.24
C GLY A 114 3.27 -13.61 -5.10
N ILE A 115 3.57 -12.29 -4.97
CA ILE A 115 2.88 -11.44 -3.99
C ILE A 115 1.39 -11.36 -4.30
N GLU A 116 0.55 -11.32 -3.28
CA GLU A 116 -0.89 -11.14 -3.48
C GLU A 116 -1.19 -9.76 -4.06
N ALA A 117 -1.78 -9.70 -5.25
CA ALA A 117 -2.26 -8.47 -5.85
C ALA A 117 -3.74 -8.27 -5.53
N ILE A 118 -4.07 -7.17 -4.85
CA ILE A 118 -5.45 -6.81 -4.51
C ILE A 118 -5.89 -5.70 -5.47
N PRO A 119 -6.76 -5.98 -6.46
CA PRO A 119 -7.22 -4.95 -7.39
C PRO A 119 -8.10 -3.93 -6.65
N MET A 120 -7.80 -2.65 -6.83
CA MET A 120 -8.52 -1.57 -6.18
C MET A 120 -8.63 -0.35 -7.10
N GLY A 121 -9.86 0.13 -7.30
CA GLY A 121 -10.11 1.45 -7.87
C GLY A 121 -10.09 2.52 -6.79
N TYR A 122 -9.49 3.67 -7.06
CA TYR A 122 -9.54 4.81 -6.16
C TYR A 122 -9.78 6.11 -6.92
N ILE A 123 -10.29 7.10 -6.23
CA ILE A 123 -10.54 8.45 -6.75
C ILE A 123 -9.75 9.42 -5.90
N LEU A 124 -8.90 10.21 -6.53
CA LEU A 124 -8.21 11.31 -5.87
C LEU A 124 -9.13 12.53 -5.85
N ILE A 125 -9.46 13.01 -4.65
CA ILE A 125 -10.22 14.23 -4.47
C ILE A 125 -9.23 15.35 -4.21
N ASP A 126 -9.32 16.40 -5.03
CA ASP A 126 -8.46 17.58 -4.91
C ASP A 126 -8.68 18.28 -3.56
N GLY A 127 -7.57 18.67 -2.94
CA GLY A 127 -7.53 19.46 -1.72
C GLY A 127 -6.88 20.83 -1.99
N GLU A 128 -6.74 21.65 -0.97
CA GLU A 128 -6.09 22.96 -1.08
C GLU A 128 -4.60 22.88 -1.46
N ARG A 129 -3.98 21.73 -1.31
CA ARG A 129 -2.58 21.47 -1.69
C ARG A 129 -2.53 20.45 -2.81
N LYS A 130 -1.91 20.84 -3.92
CA LYS A 130 -1.69 19.92 -5.04
C LYS A 130 -0.93 18.68 -4.58
N SER A 131 -1.44 17.52 -4.91
CA SER A 131 -0.73 16.25 -4.73
C SER A 131 0.20 16.00 -5.92
N SER A 132 1.14 15.07 -5.77
CA SER A 132 2.05 14.66 -6.85
C SER A 132 1.34 14.04 -8.07
N VAL A 133 0.04 13.78 -7.97
CA VAL A 133 -0.81 13.19 -9.01
C VAL A 133 -1.64 14.26 -9.76
N GLU A 134 -1.61 15.49 -9.28
CA GLU A 134 -2.25 16.64 -9.91
C GLU A 134 -1.29 17.30 -10.89
N ILE A 135 -1.28 16.86 -12.11
CA ILE A 135 -0.59 17.51 -13.23
C ILE A 135 -1.61 18.01 -14.23
#